data_d50d0435d5416871ebeeb7434ffb632b
#
_entry.id   d50d0435d5416871ebeeb7434ffb632b
#
_cell.length_a   1.000
_cell.length_b   1.000
_cell.length_c   1.000
_cell.angle_alpha   90.00
_cell.angle_beta   90.00
_cell.angle_gamma   90.00
#
_symmetry.space_group_name_H-M   'P 1'
#
loop_
_entity.id
_entity.type
_entity.pdbx_description
1 polymer ?
#
loop_
_entity_poly.entity_id
_entity_poly.type
_entity_poly.pdbx_seq_one_letter_code
_entity_poly.pdbx_strand_id
1 'polypeptide(L)'
;YPFKTGEEYVWFIAIEDKEVVGFVPVEQKSRKKAVINNYYVKAEGTVREEILSHLLPAIVAEFRPESWLLNSVTLVQDKGTFEKFEFVSMDKKWTRYVKMYR
;
A
#
# COMPACT_ATOMS: atom_id res chain seq x y z
N TYR A 1 -4.67 -11.28 7.94
CA TYR A 1 -5.69 -10.22 8.04
C TYR A 1 -6.67 -10.35 6.88
N PRO A 2 -7.96 -10.51 7.14
CA PRO A 2 -8.94 -10.67 6.07
C PRO A 2 -9.12 -9.39 5.27
N PHE A 3 -9.47 -9.52 3.98
CA PHE A 3 -9.82 -8.38 3.15
C PHE A 3 -11.23 -7.93 3.48
N LYS A 4 -11.42 -6.63 3.58
CA LYS A 4 -12.70 -6.01 3.86
C LYS A 4 -13.03 -4.97 2.80
N THR A 5 -14.30 -4.67 2.65
CA THR A 5 -14.75 -3.64 1.73
C THR A 5 -15.85 -2.80 2.39
N GLY A 6 -16.02 -1.56 1.94
CA GLY A 6 -16.97 -0.60 2.47
C GLY A 6 -16.67 0.77 1.90
N GLU A 7 -17.45 1.77 2.30
CA GLU A 7 -17.28 3.14 1.80
C GLU A 7 -15.94 3.76 2.22
N GLU A 8 -15.38 3.30 3.34
CA GLU A 8 -14.10 3.79 3.84
C GLU A 8 -12.91 3.18 3.11
N TYR A 9 -13.13 2.25 2.20
CA TYR A 9 -12.04 1.59 1.44
C TYR A 9 -11.96 2.12 0.02
N VAL A 10 -10.74 2.39 -0.42
CA VAL A 10 -10.43 2.67 -1.82
C VAL A 10 -9.51 1.55 -2.31
N TRP A 11 -9.92 0.89 -3.38
CA TRP A 11 -9.17 -0.24 -3.93
C TRP A 11 -8.29 0.23 -5.09
N PHE A 12 -7.01 -0.08 -4.99
CA PHE A 12 -6.06 0.14 -6.07
C PHE A 12 -5.76 -1.20 -6.70
N ILE A 13 -5.99 -1.31 -8.00
CA ILE A 13 -5.92 -2.58 -8.71
C ILE A 13 -4.93 -2.47 -9.86
N ALA A 14 -4.04 -3.45 -9.95
CA ALA A 14 -3.12 -3.58 -11.08
C ALA A 14 -3.66 -4.65 -12.02
N ILE A 15 -3.83 -4.30 -13.29
CA ILE A 15 -4.36 -5.20 -14.31
C ILE A 15 -3.33 -5.33 -15.42
N GLU A 16 -3.05 -6.56 -15.83
CA GLU A 16 -2.16 -6.87 -16.93
C GLU A 16 -2.82 -7.94 -17.78
N ASP A 17 -2.92 -7.70 -19.09
CA ASP A 17 -3.54 -8.65 -20.04
C ASP A 17 -4.93 -9.12 -19.59
N LYS A 18 -5.76 -8.17 -19.13
CA LYS A 18 -7.13 -8.43 -18.66
C LYS A 18 -7.20 -9.25 -17.37
N GLU A 19 -6.08 -9.45 -16.71
CA GLU A 19 -6.01 -10.19 -15.46
C GLU A 19 -5.62 -9.24 -14.31
N VAL A 20 -6.27 -9.41 -13.15
CA VAL A 20 -5.88 -8.69 -11.94
C VAL A 20 -4.62 -9.35 -11.39
N VAL A 21 -3.52 -8.60 -11.41
CA VAL A 21 -2.22 -9.11 -10.93
C VAL A 21 -1.84 -8.57 -9.56
N GLY A 22 -2.62 -7.66 -9.03
CA GLY A 22 -2.40 -7.14 -7.67
C GLY A 22 -3.50 -6.20 -7.25
N PHE A 23 -3.69 -6.06 -5.95
CA PHE A 23 -4.64 -5.08 -5.42
C PHE A 23 -4.24 -4.67 -4.00
N VAL A 24 -4.56 -3.42 -3.69
CA VAL A 24 -4.32 -2.85 -2.37
C VAL A 24 -5.56 -2.10 -1.93
N PRO A 25 -6.33 -2.64 -0.98
CA PRO A 25 -7.42 -1.89 -0.37
C PRO A 25 -6.85 -0.96 0.68
N VAL A 26 -7.15 0.33 0.56
CA VAL A 26 -6.69 1.35 1.50
C VAL A 26 -7.88 1.85 2.29
N GLU A 27 -7.79 1.73 3.60
CA GLU A 27 -8.86 2.17 4.51
C GLU A 27 -8.63 3.60 4.96
N GLN A 28 -9.62 4.46 4.74
CA GLN A 28 -9.62 5.83 5.24
C GLN A 28 -10.09 5.82 6.68
N LYS A 29 -9.18 5.94 7.64
CA LYS A 29 -9.51 5.92 9.07
C LYS A 29 -10.04 7.26 9.55
N SER A 30 -9.52 8.36 9.00
CA SER A 30 -9.94 9.72 9.32
C SER A 30 -9.54 10.61 8.17
N ARG A 31 -9.82 11.91 8.26
CA ARG A 31 -9.45 12.86 7.20
C ARG A 31 -7.95 12.89 6.94
N LYS A 32 -7.15 12.54 7.94
CA LYS A 32 -5.69 12.69 7.87
C LYS A 32 -4.94 11.37 7.96
N LYS A 33 -5.66 10.24 8.02
CA LYS A 33 -5.02 8.95 8.20
C LYS A 33 -5.65 7.89 7.30
N ALA A 34 -4.81 7.20 6.54
CA ALA A 34 -5.20 6.05 5.74
C ALA A 34 -4.29 4.88 6.10
N VAL A 35 -4.80 3.67 5.95
CA VAL A 35 -4.09 2.45 6.36
C VAL A 35 -4.19 1.38 5.29
N ILE A 36 -3.05 0.77 4.98
CA ILE A 36 -2.97 -0.44 4.19
C ILE A 36 -2.82 -1.60 5.19
N ASN A 37 -3.90 -2.34 5.41
CA ASN A 37 -3.88 -3.46 6.36
C ASN A 37 -3.45 -4.76 5.70
N ASN A 38 -3.70 -4.89 4.40
CA ASN A 38 -3.38 -6.09 3.66
C ASN A 38 -3.31 -5.73 2.17
N TYR A 39 -2.62 -6.53 1.40
CA TYR A 39 -2.53 -6.35 -0.06
C TYR A 39 -2.14 -7.68 -0.70
N TYR A 40 -2.36 -7.76 -2.01
CA TYR A 40 -2.05 -8.97 -2.78
C TYR A 40 -1.32 -8.60 -4.07
N VAL A 41 -0.26 -9.33 -4.38
CA VAL A 41 0.44 -9.24 -5.67
C VAL A 41 0.69 -10.65 -6.16
N LYS A 42 0.21 -10.95 -7.36
CA LYS A 42 0.31 -12.27 -7.99
C LYS A 42 1.66 -12.42 -8.69
N ALA A 43 2.75 -12.26 -7.98
CA ALA A 43 4.09 -12.40 -8.55
C ALA A 43 5.11 -12.40 -7.45
N GLU A 44 6.32 -12.83 -7.79
CA GLU A 44 7.47 -12.81 -6.90
C GLU A 44 8.63 -12.10 -7.59
N GLY A 45 9.65 -11.76 -6.80
CA GLY A 45 10.90 -11.18 -7.30
C GLY A 45 10.70 -9.82 -7.96
N THR A 46 11.37 -9.62 -9.09
CA THR A 46 11.36 -8.34 -9.78
C THR A 46 10.00 -7.96 -10.35
N VAL A 47 9.21 -8.94 -10.77
CA VAL A 47 7.85 -8.68 -11.29
C VAL A 47 6.97 -8.14 -10.17
N ARG A 48 7.08 -8.72 -8.99
CA ARG A 48 6.37 -8.23 -7.80
C ARG A 48 6.75 -6.80 -7.47
N GLU A 49 8.03 -6.50 -7.50
CA GLU A 49 8.53 -5.15 -7.26
C GLU A 49 7.99 -4.16 -8.28
N GLU A 50 7.94 -4.55 -9.55
CA GLU A 50 7.39 -3.73 -10.63
C GLU A 50 5.92 -3.40 -10.39
N ILE A 51 5.11 -4.39 -10.04
CA ILE A 51 3.68 -4.20 -9.77
C ILE A 51 3.48 -3.24 -8.60
N LEU A 52 4.20 -3.44 -7.50
CA LEU A 52 4.13 -2.55 -6.35
C LEU A 52 4.61 -1.13 -6.70
N SER A 53 5.60 -1.02 -7.58
CA SER A 53 6.11 0.28 -8.02
C SER A 53 5.11 1.07 -8.87
N HIS A 54 4.06 0.42 -9.35
CA HIS A 54 2.94 1.09 -9.99
C HIS A 54 1.82 1.40 -9.00
N LEU A 55 1.56 0.49 -8.07
CA LEU A 55 0.49 0.65 -7.08
C LEU A 55 0.81 1.72 -6.03
N LEU A 56 2.00 1.68 -5.47
CA LEU A 56 2.36 2.58 -4.37
C LEU A 56 2.33 4.06 -4.74
N PRO A 57 2.89 4.49 -5.89
CA PRO A 57 2.78 5.89 -6.28
C PRO A 57 1.34 6.36 -6.50
N ALA A 58 0.48 5.49 -7.03
CA ALA A 58 -0.93 5.81 -7.24
C ALA A 58 -1.63 6.03 -5.90
N ILE A 59 -1.35 5.18 -4.91
CA ILE A 59 -1.91 5.30 -3.56
C ILE A 59 -1.45 6.61 -2.92
N VAL A 60 -0.16 6.88 -3.00
CA VAL A 60 0.43 8.11 -2.44
C VAL A 60 -0.20 9.35 -3.07
N ALA A 61 -0.36 9.36 -4.38
CA ALA A 61 -0.94 10.50 -5.10
C ALA A 61 -2.40 10.73 -4.69
N GLU A 62 -3.18 9.66 -4.52
CA GLU A 62 -4.59 9.76 -4.16
C GLU A 62 -4.79 10.30 -2.75
N PHE A 63 -3.99 9.87 -1.80
CA PHE A 63 -4.20 10.22 -0.39
C PHE A 63 -3.39 11.42 0.08
N ARG A 64 -2.42 11.86 -0.69
CA ARG A 64 -1.54 12.96 -0.31
C ARG A 64 -2.25 14.27 0.04
N PRO A 65 -3.27 14.71 -0.72
CA PRO A 65 -3.93 15.98 -0.40
C PRO A 65 -4.75 15.96 0.88
N GLU A 66 -5.26 14.81 1.27
CA GLU A 66 -6.20 14.69 2.39
C GLU A 66 -5.62 13.97 3.60
N SER A 67 -4.77 12.98 3.35
CA SER A 67 -4.13 12.20 4.41
C SER A 67 -2.66 12.54 4.48
N TRP A 68 -2.20 12.97 5.63
CA TRP A 68 -0.78 13.22 5.86
C TRP A 68 -0.11 12.09 6.62
N LEU A 69 -0.85 11.03 6.88
CA LEU A 69 -0.30 9.82 7.47
C LEU A 69 -0.85 8.61 6.72
N LEU A 70 0.03 7.88 6.08
CA LEU A 70 -0.29 6.63 5.40
C LEU A 70 0.51 5.51 6.07
N ASN A 71 -0.19 4.64 6.78
CA ASN A 71 0.41 3.48 7.44
C ASN A 71 0.25 2.25 6.59
N SER A 72 1.23 1.35 6.65
CA SER A 72 1.12 0.06 5.98
C SER A 72 1.66 -1.06 6.87
N VAL A 73 0.92 -2.15 6.91
CA VAL A 73 1.42 -3.42 7.42
C VAL A 73 2.00 -4.13 6.20
N THR A 74 3.32 -4.23 6.15
CA THR A 74 4.04 -4.63 4.96
C THR A 74 4.73 -5.97 5.16
N LEU A 75 4.67 -6.82 4.14
CA LEU A 75 5.39 -8.09 4.16
C LEU A 75 6.91 -7.82 4.12
N VAL A 76 7.66 -8.64 4.83
CA VAL A 76 9.12 -8.49 4.91
C VAL A 76 9.76 -8.47 3.52
N GLN A 77 9.29 -9.33 2.62
CA GLN A 77 9.83 -9.41 1.26
C GLN A 77 9.65 -8.13 0.46
N ASP A 78 8.69 -7.28 0.82
CA ASP A 78 8.39 -6.03 0.11
C ASP A 78 9.00 -4.80 0.76
N LYS A 79 9.73 -4.99 1.85
CA LYS A 79 10.33 -3.90 2.61
C LYS A 79 11.12 -2.92 1.75
N GLY A 80 12.02 -3.44 0.92
CA GLY A 80 12.86 -2.60 0.06
C GLY A 80 12.05 -1.77 -0.92
N THR A 81 10.97 -2.34 -1.47
CA THR A 81 10.11 -1.64 -2.41
C THR A 81 9.37 -0.49 -1.72
N PHE A 82 8.81 -0.74 -0.55
CA PHE A 82 8.13 0.32 0.22
C PHE A 82 9.09 1.44 0.58
N GLU A 83 10.33 1.10 0.96
CA GLU A 83 11.34 2.10 1.30
C GLU A 83 11.70 3.00 0.12
N LYS A 84 11.66 2.50 -1.11
CA LYS A 84 11.88 3.30 -2.32
C LYS A 84 10.86 4.42 -2.47
N PHE A 85 9.68 4.26 -1.91
CA PHE A 85 8.63 5.27 -1.94
C PHE A 85 8.51 6.02 -0.62
N GLU A 86 9.62 6.08 0.11
CA GLU A 86 9.78 6.90 1.32
C GLU A 86 8.98 6.40 2.53
N PHE A 87 8.57 5.14 2.53
CA PHE A 87 8.01 4.54 3.73
C PHE A 87 9.13 4.27 4.74
N VAL A 88 8.86 4.56 5.99
CA VAL A 88 9.84 4.41 7.08
C VAL A 88 9.34 3.35 8.05
N SER A 89 10.21 2.41 8.39
CA SER A 89 9.87 1.36 9.34
C SER A 89 9.65 1.94 10.73
N MET A 90 8.46 1.70 11.28
CA MET A 90 8.09 2.18 12.61
C MET A 90 8.28 1.13 13.69
N ASP A 91 8.18 -0.14 13.33
CA ASP A 91 8.23 -1.23 14.28
C ASP A 91 8.84 -2.47 13.61
N LYS A 92 10.00 -2.88 14.08
CA LYS A 92 10.71 -4.04 13.54
C LYS A 92 9.96 -5.34 13.75
N LYS A 93 9.21 -5.43 14.82
CA LYS A 93 8.47 -6.64 15.19
C LYS A 93 7.28 -6.90 14.26
N TRP A 94 6.62 -5.83 13.83
CA TRP A 94 5.39 -5.93 13.04
C TRP A 94 5.57 -5.55 11.59
N THR A 95 6.78 -5.20 11.19
CA THR A 95 7.06 -4.77 9.81
C THR A 95 6.08 -3.70 9.36
N ARG A 96 6.02 -2.61 10.11
CA ARG A 96 5.11 -1.50 9.83
C ARG A 96 5.88 -0.34 9.21
N TYR A 97 5.30 0.23 8.17
CA TYR A 97 5.86 1.39 7.48
C TYR A 97 4.87 2.55 7.50
N VAL A 98 5.41 3.74 7.61
CA VAL A 98 4.61 4.95 7.72
C VAL A 98 5.17 5.99 6.77
N LYS A 99 4.29 6.63 6.01
CA LYS A 99 4.64 7.78 5.19
C LYS A 99 3.87 9.00 5.72
N MET A 100 4.61 10.09 5.99
CA MET A 100 4.05 11.33 6.50
C MET A 100 3.94 12.34 5.37
N TYR A 101 2.81 13.07 5.34
CA TYR A 101 2.59 14.18 4.41
C TYR A 101 2.39 15.47 5.18
N ARG A 102 2.85 16.56 4.58
CA ARG A 102 2.70 17.89 5.16
C ARG A 102 2.30 18.89 4.11
#